data_90279e2a6a7dce5c21435248f9cde308
#
_entry.id   90279e2a6a7dce5c21435248f9cde308
#
_cell.length_a   1.000
_cell.length_b   1.000
_cell.length_c   1.000
_cell.angle_alpha   90.00
_cell.angle_beta   90.00
_cell.angle_gamma   90.00
#
_symmetry.space_group_name_H-M   'P 1'
#
loop_
_entity.id
_entity.type
_entity.pdbx_description
1 polymer ?
#
loop_
_entity_poly.entity_id
_entity_poly.type
_entity_poly.pdbx_seq_one_letter_code
_entity_poly.pdbx_strand_id
1 'polypeptide(L)'
;MAKLLEITGKAISGEWGQDDDTGTGIPVLRTTNFTNEGFVNYKNVVTRSISKKNIAEKYLRHGDVIIEKSGGSDKQPVGRVIFFEGEENKYLFNNFTGLLRVQNPEEWLPKYVFYALYAYYRNGGTRAFENRTTGLHNLQVDNYVKSVDIPKLSYRKQQHICETLDHVRDAVAYRERQLTKLDELIKARFVEMFENNTYPKVKVSTVCDFITKGTTPPNDLISEEYSSDKVPYLKVYNLSFNGELLFDTAPQYISENIHNGMLAALKSTPMMF
;
A
#
# COMPACT_ATOMS: atom_id res chain seq x y z
N MET A 1 -20.15 -0.83 25.42
CA MET A 1 -19.26 0.15 24.75
C MET A 1 -18.43 0.83 25.82
N ALA A 2 -17.16 1.16 25.54
CA ALA A 2 -16.32 1.99 26.40
C ALA A 2 -15.65 3.04 25.52
N LYS A 3 -15.43 4.22 26.05
CA LYS A 3 -14.72 5.27 25.32
C LYS A 3 -13.25 4.92 25.15
N LEU A 4 -12.68 5.20 23.98
CA LEU A 4 -11.26 4.98 23.75
C LEU A 4 -10.40 5.72 24.79
N LEU A 5 -10.84 6.91 25.23
CA LEU A 5 -10.20 7.67 26.31
C LEU A 5 -10.10 6.89 27.63
N GLU A 6 -11.10 6.07 27.96
CA GLU A 6 -11.12 5.24 29.18
C GLU A 6 -10.14 4.07 29.05
N ILE A 7 -9.89 3.61 27.82
CA ILE A 7 -9.05 2.45 27.55
C ILE A 7 -7.56 2.85 27.48
N THR A 8 -7.25 3.94 26.77
CA THR A 8 -5.87 4.33 26.44
C THR A 8 -5.40 5.60 27.13
N GLY A 9 -6.32 6.36 27.75
CA GLY A 9 -6.02 7.72 28.14
C GLY A 9 -5.87 8.65 26.93
N LYS A 10 -5.25 9.81 27.13
CA LYS A 10 -4.91 10.74 26.05
C LYS A 10 -3.81 10.17 25.17
N ALA A 11 -3.87 10.44 23.88
CA ALA A 11 -2.79 10.06 22.97
C ALA A 11 -1.48 10.76 23.33
N ILE A 12 -0.39 10.00 23.40
CA ILE A 12 0.95 10.54 23.65
C ILE A 12 1.52 11.01 22.32
N SER A 13 2.03 12.24 22.27
CA SER A 13 2.61 12.81 21.05
C SER A 13 4.04 12.31 20.83
N GLY A 14 4.39 11.98 19.60
CA GLY A 14 5.72 11.51 19.24
C GLY A 14 6.79 12.62 19.27
N GLU A 15 8.03 12.23 18.99
CA GLU A 15 9.19 13.10 18.93
C GLU A 15 9.92 12.92 17.61
N TRP A 16 10.54 14.01 17.12
CA TRP A 16 11.32 13.96 15.89
C TRP A 16 12.82 14.15 16.11
N GLY A 17 13.20 15.07 17.01
CA GLY A 17 14.61 15.38 17.31
C GLY A 17 15.34 16.08 16.16
N GLN A 18 16.66 16.02 16.19
CA GLN A 18 17.60 16.54 15.18
C GLN A 18 18.06 15.41 14.25
N ASP A 19 18.71 15.77 13.15
CA ASP A 19 19.38 14.79 12.28
C ASP A 19 20.46 14.04 13.05
N ASP A 20 20.64 12.78 12.72
CA ASP A 20 21.64 11.92 13.36
C ASP A 20 22.80 11.71 12.40
N ASP A 21 23.81 12.56 12.50
CA ASP A 21 25.01 12.52 11.67
C ASP A 21 25.95 11.37 12.08
N THR A 22 25.72 10.76 13.24
CA THR A 22 26.59 9.72 13.82
C THR A 22 26.13 8.30 13.55
N GLY A 23 24.86 8.12 13.20
CA GLY A 23 24.23 6.81 13.05
C GLY A 23 23.99 6.06 14.37
N THR A 24 24.20 6.74 15.51
CA THR A 24 24.01 6.17 16.88
C THR A 24 22.72 6.66 17.53
N GLY A 25 21.89 7.42 16.81
CA GLY A 25 20.64 7.96 17.29
C GLY A 25 19.56 6.91 17.52
N ILE A 26 18.42 7.37 18.01
CA ILE A 26 17.26 6.51 18.32
C ILE A 26 16.47 6.27 17.04
N PRO A 27 16.11 5.02 16.71
CA PRO A 27 15.22 4.72 15.57
C PRO A 27 13.83 5.31 15.80
N VAL A 28 13.32 6.06 14.80
CA VAL A 28 12.02 6.74 14.88
C VAL A 28 11.12 6.26 13.74
N LEU A 29 9.96 5.70 14.09
CA LEU A 29 8.93 5.31 13.14
C LEU A 29 8.17 6.53 12.63
N ARG A 30 7.89 6.53 11.34
CA ARG A 30 7.11 7.56 10.62
C ARG A 30 5.89 6.93 9.95
N THR A 31 4.99 7.76 9.46
CA THR A 31 3.82 7.32 8.67
C THR A 31 4.22 6.52 7.42
N THR A 32 5.43 6.73 6.88
CA THR A 32 6.01 5.93 5.79
C THR A 32 6.38 4.50 6.20
N ASN A 33 6.47 4.23 7.50
CA ASN A 33 6.68 2.89 8.05
C ASN A 33 5.35 2.17 8.35
N PHE A 34 4.19 2.77 8.04
CA PHE A 34 2.88 2.16 8.23
C PHE A 34 2.51 1.35 7.01
N THR A 35 2.22 0.06 7.18
CA THR A 35 1.63 -0.76 6.12
C THR A 35 0.11 -0.54 6.05
N ASN A 36 -0.50 -0.90 4.93
CA ASN A 36 -1.95 -0.82 4.77
C ASN A 36 -2.69 -1.88 5.62
N GLU A 37 -2.00 -2.93 6.01
CA GLU A 37 -2.49 -4.02 6.87
C GLU A 37 -2.46 -3.65 8.36
N GLY A 38 -1.91 -2.48 8.71
CA GLY A 38 -1.87 -1.96 10.06
C GLY A 38 -0.67 -2.44 10.89
N PHE A 39 0.46 -2.73 10.25
CA PHE A 39 1.69 -3.16 10.91
C PHE A 39 2.89 -2.28 10.52
N VAL A 40 4.02 -2.50 11.18
CA VAL A 40 5.25 -1.74 10.92
C VAL A 40 6.06 -2.35 9.79
N ASN A 41 6.42 -1.52 8.81
CA ASN A 41 7.48 -1.81 7.86
C ASN A 41 8.80 -1.24 8.37
N TYR A 42 9.70 -2.10 8.79
CA TYR A 42 11.00 -1.70 9.33
C TYR A 42 12.04 -1.31 8.26
N LYS A 43 11.70 -1.38 6.98
CA LYS A 43 12.57 -0.89 5.92
C LYS A 43 12.69 0.64 6.01
N ASN A 44 13.92 1.15 5.92
CA ASN A 44 14.20 2.59 5.91
C ASN A 44 13.71 3.34 7.17
N VAL A 45 13.79 2.73 8.34
CA VAL A 45 13.63 3.43 9.62
C VAL A 45 14.81 4.39 9.79
N VAL A 46 14.50 5.65 10.08
CA VAL A 46 15.52 6.68 10.29
C VAL A 46 15.93 6.73 11.76
N THR A 47 17.20 7.07 12.01
CA THR A 47 17.69 7.40 13.34
C THR A 47 17.67 8.91 13.57
N ARG A 48 17.42 9.33 14.80
CA ARG A 48 17.34 10.75 15.18
C ARG A 48 18.08 11.00 16.49
N SER A 49 18.73 12.14 16.58
CA SER A 49 19.32 12.62 17.84
C SER A 49 18.23 13.30 18.67
N ILE A 50 17.90 12.74 19.84
CA ILE A 50 16.83 13.23 20.70
C ILE A 50 17.40 13.52 22.09
N SER A 51 17.44 14.80 22.46
CA SER A 51 18.04 15.28 23.70
C SER A 51 17.03 15.54 24.83
N LYS A 52 15.74 15.32 24.61
CA LYS A 52 14.68 15.55 25.61
C LYS A 52 14.80 14.59 26.79
N LYS A 53 14.66 15.13 28.01
CA LYS A 53 14.81 14.35 29.25
C LYS A 53 13.66 13.36 29.52
N ASN A 54 12.44 13.63 29.05
CA ASN A 54 11.24 12.84 29.36
C ASN A 54 10.73 12.05 28.14
N ILE A 55 11.58 11.17 27.61
CA ILE A 55 11.20 10.32 26.47
C ILE A 55 10.90 8.87 26.88
N ALA A 56 11.17 8.48 28.12
CA ALA A 56 11.02 7.09 28.58
C ALA A 56 9.60 6.52 28.33
N GLU A 57 8.57 7.33 28.53
CA GLU A 57 7.17 6.92 28.29
C GLU A 57 6.82 6.80 26.81
N LYS A 58 7.63 7.39 25.92
CA LYS A 58 7.40 7.40 24.47
C LYS A 58 8.08 6.24 23.76
N TYR A 59 8.97 5.52 24.41
CA TYR A 59 9.47 4.28 23.82
C TYR A 59 8.34 3.29 23.61
N LEU A 60 8.32 2.73 22.40
CA LEU A 60 7.31 1.76 22.01
C LEU A 60 7.49 0.45 22.75
N ARG A 61 6.37 -0.13 23.14
CA ARG A 61 6.26 -1.44 23.80
C ARG A 61 5.37 -2.34 22.97
N HIS A 62 5.59 -3.62 23.05
CA HIS A 62 4.71 -4.59 22.40
C HIS A 62 3.25 -4.34 22.80
N GLY A 63 2.36 -4.30 21.83
CA GLY A 63 0.95 -4.01 22.04
C GLY A 63 0.54 -2.54 21.90
N ASP A 64 1.50 -1.65 21.72
CA ASP A 64 1.18 -0.23 21.46
C ASP A 64 0.46 -0.07 20.09
N VAL A 65 -0.51 0.83 20.07
CA VAL A 65 -1.19 1.26 18.84
C VAL A 65 -0.72 2.66 18.49
N ILE A 66 -0.20 2.84 17.28
CA ILE A 66 0.24 4.14 16.80
C ILE A 66 -0.76 4.64 15.77
N ILE A 67 -1.24 5.87 15.94
CA ILE A 67 -2.21 6.52 15.04
C ILE A 67 -1.57 7.67 14.27
N GLU A 68 -1.85 7.76 12.98
CA GLU A 68 -1.46 8.88 12.13
C GLU A 68 -2.27 10.12 12.47
N LYS A 69 -1.57 11.23 12.77
CA LYS A 69 -2.19 12.53 13.09
C LYS A 69 -2.20 13.48 11.90
N SER A 70 -1.27 13.33 10.97
CA SER A 70 -1.13 14.22 9.81
C SER A 70 -0.55 13.45 8.63
N GLY A 71 -1.04 13.73 7.42
CA GLY A 71 -0.51 13.13 6.19
C GLY A 71 -1.55 12.46 5.29
N GLY A 72 -2.83 12.51 5.64
CA GLY A 72 -3.91 11.99 4.80
C GLY A 72 -4.12 12.77 3.49
N SER A 73 -4.96 12.24 2.63
CA SER A 73 -5.40 12.83 1.36
C SER A 73 -6.89 12.53 1.12
N ASP A 74 -7.48 13.10 0.07
CA ASP A 74 -8.87 12.79 -0.31
C ASP A 74 -9.09 11.30 -0.60
N LYS A 75 -8.09 10.62 -1.18
CA LYS A 75 -8.13 9.18 -1.46
C LYS A 75 -7.84 8.32 -0.23
N GLN A 76 -6.96 8.78 0.64
CA GLN A 76 -6.55 8.06 1.84
C GLN A 76 -6.72 8.97 3.05
N PRO A 77 -7.81 8.77 3.85
CA PRO A 77 -8.06 9.61 5.02
C PRO A 77 -6.92 9.51 6.04
N VAL A 78 -6.73 10.56 6.84
CA VAL A 78 -5.81 10.52 7.98
C VAL A 78 -6.38 9.64 9.10
N GLY A 79 -5.52 9.15 9.97
CA GLY A 79 -5.92 8.31 11.11
C GLY A 79 -5.68 6.83 10.90
N ARG A 80 -4.76 6.46 9.98
CA ARG A 80 -4.27 5.06 9.91
C ARG A 80 -3.70 4.65 11.25
N VAL A 81 -3.97 3.42 11.62
CA VAL A 81 -3.44 2.83 12.85
C VAL A 81 -2.53 1.65 12.52
N ILE A 82 -1.49 1.48 13.32
CA ILE A 82 -0.64 0.29 13.28
C ILE A 82 -0.50 -0.31 14.66
N PHE A 83 -0.31 -1.63 14.69
CA PHE A 83 0.02 -2.38 15.88
C PHE A 83 1.52 -2.59 15.96
N PHE A 84 2.12 -2.30 17.10
CA PHE A 84 3.54 -2.47 17.30
C PHE A 84 3.85 -3.83 17.94
N GLU A 85 4.59 -4.67 17.20
CA GLU A 85 5.04 -6.00 17.61
C GLU A 85 6.59 -6.08 17.66
N GLY A 86 7.28 -4.93 17.60
CA GLY A 86 8.74 -4.87 17.54
C GLY A 86 9.41 -4.99 18.89
N GLU A 87 10.72 -4.80 18.88
CA GLU A 87 11.58 -4.82 20.09
C GLU A 87 11.22 -3.66 21.02
N GLU A 88 10.90 -4.00 22.25
CA GLU A 88 10.50 -3.02 23.25
C GLU A 88 11.64 -2.04 23.61
N ASN A 89 11.26 -0.80 23.89
CA ASN A 89 12.16 0.27 24.32
C ASN A 89 13.29 0.63 23.34
N LYS A 90 13.15 0.22 22.08
CA LYS A 90 14.11 0.51 21.01
C LYS A 90 13.67 1.66 20.12
N TYR A 91 12.39 1.73 19.82
CA TYR A 91 11.83 2.66 18.83
C TYR A 91 11.06 3.79 19.49
N LEU A 92 11.17 4.97 18.91
CA LEU A 92 10.24 6.08 19.12
C LEU A 92 9.37 6.25 17.86
N PHE A 93 8.49 7.22 17.88
CA PHE A 93 7.61 7.58 16.78
C PHE A 93 7.59 9.10 16.58
N ASN A 94 7.35 9.55 15.35
CA ASN A 94 7.47 10.96 15.01
C ASN A 94 6.27 11.80 15.50
N ASN A 95 6.43 13.11 15.43
CA ASN A 95 5.42 14.10 15.85
C ASN A 95 4.14 14.12 14.99
N PHE A 96 4.17 13.51 13.78
CA PHE A 96 2.98 13.34 12.94
C PHE A 96 2.14 12.12 13.33
N THR A 97 2.53 11.42 14.38
CA THR A 97 1.84 10.26 14.92
C THR A 97 1.54 10.44 16.40
N GLY A 98 0.63 9.64 16.91
CA GLY A 98 0.25 9.58 18.32
C GLY A 98 0.25 8.14 18.82
N LEU A 99 0.62 7.92 20.07
CA LEU A 99 0.60 6.62 20.71
C LEU A 99 -0.67 6.47 21.55
N LEU A 100 -1.38 5.39 21.32
CA LEU A 100 -2.53 4.92 22.07
C LEU A 100 -2.11 3.65 22.82
N ARG A 101 -1.80 3.77 24.10
CA ARG A 101 -1.37 2.64 24.94
C ARG A 101 -2.50 2.19 25.83
N VAL A 102 -2.88 0.92 25.74
CA VAL A 102 -3.88 0.33 26.62
C VAL A 102 -3.39 0.36 28.07
N GLN A 103 -4.20 0.96 28.96
CA GLN A 103 -3.83 1.15 30.37
C GLN A 103 -4.06 -0.11 31.22
N ASN A 104 -5.10 -0.87 30.89
CA ASN A 104 -5.45 -2.11 31.59
C ASN A 104 -5.47 -3.29 30.60
N PRO A 105 -4.33 -3.93 30.32
CA PRO A 105 -4.25 -5.03 29.36
C PRO A 105 -4.90 -6.32 29.84
N GLU A 106 -5.25 -6.44 31.13
CA GLU A 106 -6.01 -7.57 31.66
C GLU A 106 -7.51 -7.48 31.34
N GLU A 107 -8.01 -6.27 31.13
CA GLU A 107 -9.40 -6.03 30.74
C GLU A 107 -9.54 -5.86 29.22
N TRP A 108 -8.57 -5.19 28.59
CA TRP A 108 -8.57 -4.84 27.19
C TRP A 108 -7.34 -5.42 26.50
N LEU A 109 -7.55 -6.44 25.67
CA LEU A 109 -6.46 -6.99 24.88
C LEU A 109 -5.97 -5.92 23.87
N PRO A 110 -4.70 -5.47 23.91
CA PRO A 110 -4.22 -4.39 23.05
C PRO A 110 -4.47 -4.64 21.56
N LYS A 111 -4.31 -5.87 21.11
CA LYS A 111 -4.56 -6.26 19.71
C LYS A 111 -6.05 -6.19 19.33
N TYR A 112 -6.96 -6.44 20.26
CA TYR A 112 -8.39 -6.24 20.05
C TYR A 112 -8.72 -4.76 19.85
N VAL A 113 -8.15 -3.88 20.68
CA VAL A 113 -8.30 -2.42 20.54
C VAL A 113 -7.76 -1.97 19.19
N PHE A 114 -6.59 -2.45 18.78
CA PHE A 114 -6.04 -2.19 17.46
C PHE A 114 -7.01 -2.62 16.34
N TYR A 115 -7.52 -3.85 16.36
CA TYR A 115 -8.44 -4.31 15.31
C TYR A 115 -9.74 -3.51 15.25
N ALA A 116 -10.27 -3.10 16.40
CA ALA A 116 -11.44 -2.22 16.44
C ALA A 116 -11.17 -0.86 15.80
N LEU A 117 -10.02 -0.25 16.11
CA LEU A 117 -9.61 1.03 15.51
C LEU A 117 -9.25 0.89 14.03
N TYR A 118 -8.63 -0.21 13.64
CA TYR A 118 -8.32 -0.52 12.25
C TYR A 118 -9.60 -0.66 11.42
N ALA A 119 -10.58 -1.41 11.92
CA ALA A 119 -11.89 -1.54 11.28
C ALA A 119 -12.60 -0.18 11.18
N TYR A 120 -12.56 0.63 12.24
CA TYR A 120 -13.13 1.96 12.26
C TYR A 120 -12.50 2.88 11.19
N TYR A 121 -11.17 2.86 11.06
CA TYR A 121 -10.44 3.56 10.02
C TYR A 121 -10.83 3.08 8.61
N ARG A 122 -10.82 1.76 8.39
CA ARG A 122 -11.14 1.15 7.08
C ARG A 122 -12.56 1.46 6.60
N ASN A 123 -13.49 1.66 7.53
CA ASN A 123 -14.86 2.07 7.27
C ASN A 123 -15.03 3.60 7.16
N GLY A 124 -13.93 4.37 7.13
CA GLY A 124 -13.96 5.82 6.96
C GLY A 124 -14.35 6.60 8.21
N GLY A 125 -14.42 5.97 9.39
CA GLY A 125 -14.85 6.62 10.64
C GLY A 125 -13.97 7.79 11.07
N THR A 126 -12.70 7.82 10.67
CA THR A 126 -11.79 8.93 10.99
C THR A 126 -12.12 10.22 10.24
N ARG A 127 -12.84 10.16 9.11
CA ARG A 127 -13.20 11.35 8.31
C ARG A 127 -14.00 12.39 9.10
N ALA A 128 -14.80 11.98 10.06
CA ALA A 128 -15.55 12.87 10.93
C ALA A 128 -14.65 13.75 11.84
N PHE A 129 -13.40 13.36 12.01
CA PHE A 129 -12.40 14.02 12.86
C PHE A 129 -11.29 14.70 12.05
N GLU A 130 -11.40 14.72 10.72
CA GLU A 130 -10.43 15.40 9.87
C GLU A 130 -10.61 16.92 9.92
N ASN A 131 -9.50 17.61 10.06
CA ASN A 131 -9.41 19.06 9.80
C ASN A 131 -8.56 19.26 8.55
N ARG A 132 -9.14 19.94 7.55
CA ARG A 132 -8.51 20.24 6.27
C ARG A 132 -8.05 21.69 6.26
N THR A 133 -6.78 21.91 6.52
CA THR A 133 -6.15 23.22 6.39
C THR A 133 -5.04 23.14 5.36
N THR A 134 -5.09 24.00 4.34
CA THR A 134 -4.00 24.21 3.36
C THR A 134 -3.47 22.93 2.68
N GLY A 135 -4.36 22.00 2.30
CA GLY A 135 -3.98 20.78 1.56
C GLY A 135 -3.42 19.63 2.42
N LEU A 136 -3.25 19.82 3.72
CA LEU A 136 -2.89 18.76 4.67
C LEU A 136 -4.12 18.33 5.47
N HIS A 137 -4.32 17.01 5.55
CA HIS A 137 -5.36 16.42 6.38
C HIS A 137 -4.77 16.10 7.76
N ASN A 138 -5.37 16.69 8.80
CA ASN A 138 -4.97 16.48 10.18
C ASN A 138 -6.11 15.84 10.97
N LEU A 139 -5.81 14.86 11.80
CA LEU A 139 -6.76 14.24 12.70
C LEU A 139 -6.87 15.04 13.99
N GLN A 140 -8.09 15.37 14.39
CA GLN A 140 -8.40 15.95 15.71
C GLN A 140 -8.33 14.83 16.77
N VAL A 141 -7.10 14.44 17.15
CA VAL A 141 -6.84 13.25 17.97
C VAL A 141 -7.58 13.28 19.31
N ASP A 142 -7.62 14.45 19.98
CA ASP A 142 -8.31 14.57 21.26
C ASP A 142 -9.83 14.33 21.14
N ASN A 143 -10.45 14.84 20.06
CA ASN A 143 -11.86 14.59 19.78
C ASN A 143 -12.09 13.12 19.40
N TYR A 144 -11.20 12.56 18.59
CA TYR A 144 -11.22 11.15 18.19
C TYR A 144 -11.20 10.23 19.43
N VAL A 145 -10.23 10.40 20.32
CA VAL A 145 -10.07 9.56 21.52
C VAL A 145 -11.27 9.72 22.49
N LYS A 146 -11.85 10.90 22.58
CA LYS A 146 -13.04 11.17 23.44
C LYS A 146 -14.32 10.59 22.85
N SER A 147 -14.43 10.50 21.53
CA SER A 147 -15.69 10.19 20.84
C SER A 147 -15.80 8.73 20.40
N VAL A 148 -14.69 8.10 20.06
CA VAL A 148 -14.70 6.71 19.56
C VAL A 148 -15.04 5.74 20.68
N ASP A 149 -16.00 4.86 20.40
CA ASP A 149 -16.45 3.79 21.28
C ASP A 149 -15.92 2.43 20.81
N ILE A 150 -15.36 1.65 21.72
CA ILE A 150 -14.94 0.27 21.50
C ILE A 150 -15.93 -0.68 22.15
N PRO A 151 -16.39 -1.75 21.46
CA PRO A 151 -17.28 -2.74 22.07
C PRO A 151 -16.63 -3.41 23.28
N LYS A 152 -17.28 -3.32 24.43
CA LYS A 152 -16.81 -4.00 25.64
C LYS A 152 -17.26 -5.46 25.61
N LEU A 153 -16.31 -6.36 25.37
CA LEU A 153 -16.51 -7.81 25.35
C LEU A 153 -15.73 -8.46 26.48
N SER A 154 -16.11 -9.69 26.85
CA SER A 154 -15.28 -10.48 27.76
C SER A 154 -13.89 -10.72 27.15
N TYR A 155 -12.86 -10.78 27.96
CA TYR A 155 -11.47 -10.97 27.52
C TYR A 155 -11.32 -12.19 26.59
N ARG A 156 -11.98 -13.30 26.92
CA ARG A 156 -12.02 -14.51 26.08
C ARG A 156 -12.61 -14.27 24.68
N LYS A 157 -13.63 -13.41 24.57
CA LYS A 157 -14.20 -13.06 23.28
C LYS A 157 -13.25 -12.15 22.48
N GLN A 158 -12.55 -11.22 23.15
CA GLN A 158 -11.53 -10.39 22.53
C GLN A 158 -10.40 -11.27 21.96
N GLN A 159 -9.91 -12.25 22.73
CA GLN A 159 -8.90 -13.21 22.27
C GLN A 159 -9.36 -13.98 21.03
N HIS A 160 -10.56 -14.56 21.08
CA HIS A 160 -11.09 -15.33 19.95
C HIS A 160 -11.23 -14.50 18.66
N ILE A 161 -11.65 -13.23 18.78
CA ILE A 161 -11.69 -12.30 17.65
C ILE A 161 -10.30 -12.07 17.08
N CYS A 162 -9.31 -11.79 17.94
CA CYS A 162 -7.94 -11.56 17.50
C CYS A 162 -7.34 -12.79 16.81
N GLU A 163 -7.50 -13.97 17.39
CA GLU A 163 -7.03 -15.24 16.80
C GLU A 163 -7.65 -15.47 15.42
N THR A 164 -8.98 -15.26 15.29
CA THR A 164 -9.67 -15.41 14.01
C THR A 164 -9.13 -14.44 12.95
N LEU A 165 -8.95 -13.16 13.30
CA LEU A 165 -8.45 -12.15 12.39
C LEU A 165 -6.97 -12.38 12.04
N ASP A 166 -6.16 -12.82 13.00
CA ASP A 166 -4.76 -13.20 12.73
C ASP A 166 -4.68 -14.38 11.75
N HIS A 167 -5.48 -15.41 11.93
CA HIS A 167 -5.53 -16.54 10.98
C HIS A 167 -5.92 -16.10 9.57
N VAL A 168 -6.91 -15.21 9.43
CA VAL A 168 -7.30 -14.66 8.11
C VAL A 168 -6.15 -13.85 7.50
N ARG A 169 -5.52 -12.97 8.27
CA ARG A 169 -4.36 -12.18 7.83
C ARG A 169 -3.21 -13.09 7.36
N ASP A 170 -2.87 -14.10 8.16
CA ASP A 170 -1.77 -15.02 7.85
C ASP A 170 -2.08 -15.87 6.62
N ALA A 171 -3.34 -16.28 6.42
CA ALA A 171 -3.78 -16.96 5.21
C ALA A 171 -3.64 -16.08 3.96
N VAL A 172 -4.03 -14.79 4.03
CA VAL A 172 -3.84 -13.83 2.93
C VAL A 172 -2.35 -13.66 2.61
N ALA A 173 -1.53 -13.36 3.61
CA ALA A 173 -0.10 -13.18 3.44
C ALA A 173 0.61 -14.47 2.90
N TYR A 174 0.12 -15.64 3.27
CA TYR A 174 0.61 -16.91 2.73
C TYR A 174 0.26 -17.04 1.24
N ARG A 175 -0.96 -16.70 0.84
CA ARG A 175 -1.37 -16.73 -0.58
C ARG A 175 -0.61 -15.74 -1.45
N GLU A 176 -0.38 -14.53 -0.96
CA GLU A 176 0.45 -13.54 -1.68
C GLU A 176 1.88 -14.04 -1.89
N ARG A 177 2.48 -14.67 -0.87
CA ARG A 177 3.79 -15.31 -1.00
C ARG A 177 3.78 -16.48 -1.99
N GLN A 178 2.69 -17.27 -2.03
CA GLN A 178 2.55 -18.33 -3.02
C GLN A 178 2.50 -17.80 -4.45
N LEU A 179 1.73 -16.72 -4.70
CA LEU A 179 1.67 -16.06 -6.00
C LEU A 179 3.05 -15.56 -6.44
N THR A 180 3.77 -14.87 -5.56
CA THR A 180 5.14 -14.41 -5.85
C THR A 180 6.07 -15.57 -6.22
N LYS A 181 5.99 -16.70 -5.49
CA LYS A 181 6.80 -17.88 -5.80
C LYS A 181 6.43 -18.56 -7.11
N LEU A 182 5.15 -18.52 -7.50
CA LEU A 182 4.73 -19.02 -8.81
C LEU A 182 5.31 -18.17 -9.95
N ASP A 183 5.32 -16.85 -9.80
CA ASP A 183 5.94 -15.94 -10.77
C ASP A 183 7.47 -16.17 -10.88
N GLU A 184 8.13 -16.40 -9.75
CA GLU A 184 9.55 -16.76 -9.71
C GLU A 184 9.79 -18.12 -10.41
N LEU A 185 8.91 -19.09 -10.21
CA LEU A 185 9.01 -20.42 -10.85
C LEU A 185 8.87 -20.33 -12.37
N ILE A 186 7.93 -19.50 -12.87
CA ILE A 186 7.76 -19.28 -14.32
C ILE A 186 9.05 -18.72 -14.90
N LYS A 187 9.65 -17.71 -14.25
CA LYS A 187 10.93 -17.11 -14.70
C LYS A 187 12.07 -18.13 -14.66
N ALA A 188 12.20 -18.89 -13.57
CA ALA A 188 13.23 -19.91 -13.43
C ALA A 188 13.08 -21.01 -14.49
N ARG A 189 11.84 -21.42 -14.79
CA ARG A 189 11.58 -22.42 -15.82
C ARG A 189 11.90 -21.91 -17.22
N PHE A 190 11.64 -20.64 -17.49
CA PHE A 190 12.07 -20.00 -18.74
C PHE A 190 13.59 -20.04 -18.91
N VAL A 191 14.33 -19.64 -17.88
CA VAL A 191 15.81 -19.69 -17.88
C VAL A 191 16.30 -21.13 -18.09
N GLU A 192 15.73 -22.10 -17.37
CA GLU A 192 16.09 -23.50 -17.51
C GLU A 192 15.85 -24.02 -18.94
N MET A 193 14.70 -23.68 -19.53
CA MET A 193 14.34 -24.18 -20.87
C MET A 193 15.11 -23.50 -21.99
N PHE A 194 15.42 -22.21 -21.88
CA PHE A 194 15.92 -21.40 -23.00
C PHE A 194 17.35 -20.89 -22.84
N GLU A 195 17.78 -20.55 -21.62
CA GLU A 195 19.11 -19.98 -21.41
C GLU A 195 20.17 -21.06 -21.13
N ASN A 196 19.80 -22.11 -20.41
CA ASN A 196 20.72 -23.19 -20.06
C ASN A 196 20.87 -24.24 -21.16
N ASN A 197 20.09 -24.16 -22.23
CA ASN A 197 20.16 -25.08 -23.36
C ASN A 197 20.91 -24.45 -24.54
N THR A 198 21.57 -25.30 -25.31
CA THR A 198 22.36 -24.93 -26.52
C THR A 198 21.48 -24.72 -27.76
N TYR A 199 20.29 -24.16 -27.60
CA TYR A 199 19.45 -23.83 -28.75
C TYR A 199 20.13 -22.75 -29.62
N PRO A 200 20.07 -22.86 -30.95
CA PRO A 200 20.64 -21.89 -31.84
C PRO A 200 19.90 -20.54 -31.68
N LYS A 201 20.66 -19.48 -31.39
CA LYS A 201 20.13 -18.11 -31.34
C LYS A 201 20.16 -17.53 -32.75
N VAL A 202 19.01 -17.10 -33.21
CA VAL A 202 18.83 -16.46 -34.53
C VAL A 202 18.37 -15.01 -34.35
N LYS A 203 18.68 -14.16 -35.34
CA LYS A 203 18.21 -12.77 -35.32
C LYS A 203 16.69 -12.76 -35.50
N VAL A 204 16.00 -11.87 -34.80
CA VAL A 204 14.56 -11.70 -34.91
C VAL A 204 14.12 -11.42 -36.38
N SER A 205 14.94 -10.66 -37.11
CA SER A 205 14.71 -10.39 -38.55
C SER A 205 14.72 -11.61 -39.47
N THR A 206 15.23 -12.77 -39.01
CA THR A 206 15.21 -14.03 -39.79
C THR A 206 13.98 -14.90 -39.55
N VAL A 207 13.20 -14.59 -38.49
CA VAL A 207 12.02 -15.35 -38.06
C VAL A 207 10.72 -14.55 -38.10
N CYS A 208 10.83 -13.22 -38.30
CA CYS A 208 9.68 -12.35 -38.46
C CYS A 208 9.67 -11.77 -39.86
N ASP A 209 8.57 -11.95 -40.59
CA ASP A 209 8.37 -11.39 -41.93
C ASP A 209 8.24 -9.86 -41.89
N PHE A 210 7.79 -9.33 -40.78
CA PHE A 210 7.52 -7.91 -40.61
C PHE A 210 7.68 -7.47 -39.14
N ILE A 211 8.49 -6.44 -38.93
CA ILE A 211 8.67 -5.79 -37.62
C ILE A 211 8.51 -4.29 -37.80
N THR A 212 7.60 -3.68 -37.07
CA THR A 212 7.36 -2.24 -37.16
C THR A 212 6.99 -1.63 -35.79
N LYS A 213 7.10 -0.33 -35.69
CA LYS A 213 6.54 0.43 -34.55
C LYS A 213 5.08 0.75 -34.81
N GLY A 214 4.27 0.76 -33.77
CA GLY A 214 2.90 1.25 -33.84
C GLY A 214 2.83 2.74 -34.20
N THR A 215 1.80 3.15 -34.90
CA THR A 215 1.50 4.56 -35.20
C THR A 215 0.25 4.96 -34.42
N THR A 216 0.29 6.13 -33.77
CA THR A 216 -0.89 6.66 -33.06
C THR A 216 -1.70 7.52 -34.01
N PRO A 217 -2.99 7.21 -34.25
CA PRO A 217 -3.87 8.07 -35.05
C PRO A 217 -4.15 9.37 -34.27
N PRO A 218 -4.60 10.44 -34.97
CA PRO A 218 -5.12 11.64 -34.35
C PRO A 218 -6.22 11.33 -33.31
N ASN A 219 -6.26 12.08 -32.20
CA ASN A 219 -7.19 11.79 -31.12
C ASN A 219 -8.66 11.91 -31.50
N ASP A 220 -9.01 12.76 -32.45
CA ASP A 220 -10.35 12.93 -33.00
C ASP A 220 -10.85 11.73 -33.83
N LEU A 221 -9.94 10.83 -34.18
CA LEU A 221 -10.23 9.59 -34.91
C LEU A 221 -10.32 8.36 -34.02
N ILE A 222 -10.11 8.54 -32.71
CA ILE A 222 -10.21 7.48 -31.70
C ILE A 222 -11.57 7.60 -30.98
N SER A 223 -12.29 6.50 -30.85
CA SER A 223 -13.61 6.43 -30.21
C SER A 223 -13.51 5.49 -28.99
N GLU A 224 -14.24 5.80 -27.93
CA GLU A 224 -14.45 4.90 -26.79
C GLU A 224 -15.68 3.99 -26.99
N GLU A 225 -16.50 4.29 -28.00
CA GLU A 225 -17.69 3.52 -28.35
C GLU A 225 -17.41 2.53 -29.47
N TYR A 226 -17.80 1.28 -29.26
CA TYR A 226 -17.75 0.23 -30.26
C TYR A 226 -18.86 0.41 -31.31
N SER A 227 -18.52 0.14 -32.57
CA SER A 227 -19.48 -0.10 -33.64
C SER A 227 -18.91 -1.14 -34.63
N SER A 228 -19.76 -1.75 -35.43
CA SER A 228 -19.37 -2.87 -36.31
C SER A 228 -18.37 -2.51 -37.42
N ASP A 229 -18.19 -1.21 -37.70
CA ASP A 229 -17.23 -0.65 -38.65
C ASP A 229 -15.92 -0.22 -38.03
N LYS A 230 -15.72 -0.52 -36.72
CA LYS A 230 -14.54 -0.15 -35.96
C LYS A 230 -13.76 -1.38 -35.51
N VAL A 231 -12.46 -1.23 -35.45
CA VAL A 231 -11.52 -2.24 -34.93
C VAL A 231 -10.89 -1.77 -33.60
N PRO A 232 -10.56 -2.68 -32.68
CA PRO A 232 -9.89 -2.31 -31.43
C PRO A 232 -8.53 -1.65 -31.70
N TYR A 233 -8.30 -0.51 -31.04
CA TYR A 233 -7.02 0.19 -31.04
C TYR A 233 -6.30 -0.05 -29.72
N LEU A 234 -5.24 -0.87 -29.77
CA LEU A 234 -4.49 -1.29 -28.58
C LEU A 234 -3.35 -0.34 -28.27
N LYS A 235 -3.18 -0.02 -27.01
CA LYS A 235 -2.08 0.77 -26.45
C LYS A 235 -1.26 -0.06 -25.48
N VAL A 236 -0.13 0.46 -25.01
CA VAL A 236 0.77 -0.23 -24.07
C VAL A 236 0.05 -0.72 -22.81
N TYR A 237 -0.92 0.01 -22.30
CA TYR A 237 -1.69 -0.41 -21.13
C TYR A 237 -2.66 -1.58 -21.39
N ASN A 238 -2.91 -1.94 -22.67
CA ASN A 238 -3.64 -3.15 -23.03
C ASN A 238 -2.75 -4.41 -23.05
N LEU A 239 -1.46 -4.28 -22.75
CA LEU A 239 -0.54 -5.40 -22.57
C LEU A 239 -0.29 -5.61 -21.08
N SER A 240 -0.63 -6.80 -20.57
CA SER A 240 -0.25 -7.19 -19.21
C SER A 240 1.24 -7.52 -19.13
N PHE A 241 1.80 -7.48 -17.93
CA PHE A 241 3.18 -7.95 -17.70
C PHE A 241 3.37 -9.45 -17.99
N ASN A 242 2.28 -10.22 -18.06
CA ASN A 242 2.27 -11.64 -18.37
C ASN A 242 2.08 -11.91 -19.88
N GLY A 243 2.05 -10.88 -20.72
CA GLY A 243 1.91 -11.00 -22.18
C GLY A 243 0.47 -11.21 -22.65
N GLU A 244 -0.52 -10.98 -21.82
CA GLU A 244 -1.95 -11.07 -22.18
C GLU A 244 -2.45 -9.76 -22.77
N LEU A 245 -3.36 -9.83 -23.74
CA LEU A 245 -4.07 -8.68 -24.29
C LEU A 245 -5.32 -8.39 -23.47
N LEU A 246 -5.38 -7.19 -22.90
CA LEU A 246 -6.47 -6.72 -22.04
C LEU A 246 -7.42 -5.84 -22.86
N PHE A 247 -8.31 -6.45 -23.62
CA PHE A 247 -9.24 -5.74 -24.50
C PHE A 247 -10.24 -4.85 -23.77
N ASP A 248 -10.63 -5.24 -22.55
CA ASP A 248 -11.63 -4.52 -21.75
C ASP A 248 -11.04 -3.37 -20.90
N THR A 249 -9.72 -3.20 -20.91
CA THR A 249 -9.05 -2.13 -20.17
C THR A 249 -9.03 -0.85 -20.99
N ALA A 250 -9.87 0.13 -20.63
CA ALA A 250 -10.03 1.41 -21.33
C ALA A 250 -10.13 1.20 -22.86
N PRO A 251 -11.15 0.48 -23.34
CA PRO A 251 -11.25 0.09 -24.73
C PRO A 251 -11.32 1.31 -25.63
N GLN A 252 -10.54 1.30 -26.69
CA GLN A 252 -10.54 2.31 -27.74
C GLN A 252 -10.65 1.66 -29.11
N TYR A 253 -11.26 2.38 -30.05
CA TYR A 253 -11.56 1.88 -31.36
C TYR A 253 -11.23 2.91 -32.44
N ILE A 254 -10.83 2.45 -33.62
CA ILE A 254 -10.66 3.27 -34.83
C ILE A 254 -11.48 2.68 -35.97
N SER A 255 -11.89 3.50 -36.94
CA SER A 255 -12.59 2.98 -38.10
C SER A 255 -11.70 2.05 -38.92
N GLU A 256 -12.32 1.09 -39.59
CA GLU A 256 -11.62 0.14 -40.45
C GLU A 256 -10.84 0.84 -41.59
N ASN A 257 -11.34 1.95 -42.08
CA ASN A 257 -10.66 2.77 -43.11
C ASN A 257 -9.34 3.36 -42.57
N ILE A 258 -9.34 3.88 -41.34
CA ILE A 258 -8.13 4.40 -40.69
C ILE A 258 -7.13 3.26 -40.45
N HIS A 259 -7.61 2.12 -39.93
CA HIS A 259 -6.78 0.93 -39.72
C HIS A 259 -6.08 0.51 -41.03
N ASN A 260 -6.82 0.38 -42.13
CA ASN A 260 -6.29 -0.04 -43.42
C ASN A 260 -5.32 1.00 -44.02
N GLY A 261 -5.59 2.28 -43.83
CA GLY A 261 -4.69 3.36 -44.25
C GLY A 261 -3.37 3.35 -43.51
N MET A 262 -3.42 3.15 -42.20
CA MET A 262 -2.22 3.03 -41.34
C MET A 262 -1.43 1.76 -41.70
N LEU A 263 -2.10 0.64 -41.94
CA LEU A 263 -1.45 -0.61 -42.32
C LEU A 263 -0.75 -0.51 -43.69
N ALA A 264 -1.33 0.15 -44.64
CA ALA A 264 -0.74 0.42 -45.94
C ALA A 264 0.52 1.31 -45.87
N ALA A 265 0.44 2.37 -45.04
CA ALA A 265 1.58 3.24 -44.77
C ALA A 265 2.76 2.52 -44.09
N LEU A 266 2.47 1.63 -43.15
CA LEU A 266 3.49 0.82 -42.47
C LEU A 266 4.20 -0.17 -43.41
N LYS A 267 3.44 -0.78 -44.35
CA LYS A 267 4.02 -1.70 -45.35
C LYS A 267 4.85 -1.00 -46.42
N SER A 268 4.59 0.27 -46.68
CA SER A 268 5.33 1.07 -47.67
C SER A 268 6.61 1.72 -47.14
N THR A 269 6.87 1.68 -45.84
CA THR A 269 8.06 2.29 -45.23
C THR A 269 9.16 1.22 -45.10
N PRO A 270 10.27 1.28 -45.87
CA PRO A 270 11.37 0.35 -45.72
C PRO A 270 11.96 0.48 -44.32
N MET A 271 12.11 -0.62 -43.59
CA MET A 271 12.84 -0.61 -42.31
C MET A 271 14.36 -0.45 -42.62
N MET A 272 14.94 0.64 -42.13
CA MET A 272 16.39 0.73 -41.98
C MET A 272 16.76 0.01 -40.65
N PHE A 273 17.48 -1.09 -40.76
CA PHE A 273 18.12 -1.81 -39.66
C PHE A 273 19.52 -1.23 -39.43
#